data_55fd5e45d3c0f451924c11b2c391e1f7
#
_entry.id   55fd5e45d3c0f451924c11b2c391e1f7
#
_cell.length_a   1.000
_cell.length_b   1.000
_cell.length_c   1.000
_cell.angle_alpha   90.00
_cell.angle_beta   90.00
_cell.angle_gamma   90.00
#
_symmetry.space_group_name_H-M   'P 1'
#
loop_
_entity.id
_entity.type
_entity.pdbx_description
1 polymer ?
#
loop_
_entity_poly.entity_id
_entity_poly.type
_entity_poly.pdbx_seq_one_letter_code
_entity_poly.pdbx_strand_id
1 'polypeptide(L)'
;MFEKDRIDRFEDRLMILEVFLQTERHATAQELAALVRQEGRDFPDDFVRETIELMCHYGFAQANRFNNGQIRYEHRHLGQHHDHLICTKCGKIIEFEDQSIERLQVQIAAMYGFHILQHKMELYGICRGCLDQRAPVLSLDMARAGERLKIVAFAGGTQSKLRLMSMGLRVGDQIEVITNILQGQVVIALDFSRLVLGQGLARKIHVSPITVDTEPSAG
;
A
#
# COMPACT_ATOMS: atom_id res chain seq x y z
N MET A 1 27.88 1.56 -21.80
CA MET A 1 26.88 2.63 -21.71
C MET A 1 27.34 3.71 -20.76
N PHE A 2 27.64 3.40 -19.50
CA PHE A 2 28.17 4.36 -18.52
C PHE A 2 29.50 5.02 -18.89
N GLU A 3 30.43 4.32 -19.55
CA GLU A 3 31.70 4.90 -20.02
C GLU A 3 31.54 6.04 -21.04
N LYS A 4 30.44 6.02 -21.82
CA LYS A 4 30.21 7.01 -22.88
C LYS A 4 29.84 8.38 -22.33
N ASP A 5 29.24 8.42 -21.13
CA ASP A 5 28.69 9.62 -20.52
C ASP A 5 29.65 10.24 -19.47
N ARG A 6 30.86 9.70 -19.32
CA ARG A 6 31.88 10.14 -18.34
C ARG A 6 31.32 10.21 -16.90
N ILE A 7 30.60 9.16 -16.49
CA ILE A 7 30.02 9.09 -15.15
C ILE A 7 31.15 9.05 -14.12
N ASP A 8 31.10 9.95 -13.17
CA ASP A 8 32.05 10.00 -12.07
C ASP A 8 31.94 8.77 -11.16
N ARG A 9 33.07 8.32 -10.60
CA ARG A 9 33.12 7.21 -9.64
C ARG A 9 32.44 5.94 -10.17
N PHE A 10 32.67 5.60 -11.43
CA PHE A 10 32.01 4.49 -12.13
C PHE A 10 32.07 3.17 -11.36
N GLU A 11 33.26 2.77 -10.85
CA GLU A 11 33.44 1.52 -10.11
C GLU A 11 32.62 1.49 -8.82
N ASP A 12 32.52 2.61 -8.11
CA ASP A 12 31.71 2.72 -6.88
C ASP A 12 30.23 2.59 -7.21
N ARG A 13 29.77 3.20 -8.29
CA ARG A 13 28.37 3.09 -8.75
C ARG A 13 28.03 1.70 -9.26
N LEU A 14 29.00 1.01 -9.90
CA LEU A 14 28.84 -0.37 -10.32
C LEU A 14 28.65 -1.31 -9.13
N MET A 15 29.41 -1.14 -8.05
CA MET A 15 29.22 -1.91 -6.82
C MET A 15 27.83 -1.71 -6.19
N ILE A 16 27.33 -0.47 -6.16
CA ILE A 16 25.98 -0.18 -5.68
C ILE A 16 24.94 -0.87 -6.58
N LEU A 17 25.14 -0.85 -7.91
CA LEU A 17 24.28 -1.55 -8.85
C LEU A 17 24.29 -3.07 -8.60
N GLU A 18 25.44 -3.68 -8.37
CA GLU A 18 25.55 -5.13 -8.08
C GLU A 18 24.74 -5.50 -6.84
N VAL A 19 24.89 -4.75 -5.74
CA VAL A 19 24.10 -4.97 -4.51
C VAL A 19 22.62 -4.78 -4.77
N PHE A 20 22.25 -3.75 -5.53
CA PHE A 20 20.86 -3.49 -5.89
C PHE A 20 20.25 -4.62 -6.72
N LEU A 21 20.97 -5.13 -7.73
CA LEU A 21 20.50 -6.23 -8.59
C LEU A 21 20.35 -7.57 -7.83
N GLN A 22 21.07 -7.75 -6.73
CA GLN A 22 20.91 -8.92 -5.85
C GLN A 22 19.72 -8.78 -4.88
N THR A 23 19.13 -7.60 -4.82
CA THR A 23 18.02 -7.31 -3.90
C THR A 23 16.70 -7.61 -4.60
N GLU A 24 16.05 -8.72 -4.26
CA GLU A 24 14.76 -9.14 -4.84
C GLU A 24 13.54 -8.39 -4.27
N ARG A 25 13.75 -7.33 -3.52
CA ARG A 25 12.68 -6.58 -2.86
C ARG A 25 12.78 -5.09 -3.14
N HIS A 26 11.63 -4.42 -3.12
CA HIS A 26 11.58 -2.97 -3.18
C HIS A 26 12.36 -2.34 -2.01
N ALA A 27 13.39 -1.59 -2.29
CA ALA A 27 14.22 -0.92 -1.30
C ALA A 27 14.10 0.61 -1.40
N THR A 28 14.09 1.31 -0.28
CA THR A 28 14.35 2.75 -0.25
C THR A 28 15.84 3.01 -0.49
N ALA A 29 16.20 4.24 -0.86
CA ALA A 29 17.62 4.60 -0.98
C ALA A 29 18.39 4.38 0.33
N GLN A 30 17.74 4.61 1.48
CA GLN A 30 18.34 4.36 2.81
C GLN A 30 18.53 2.87 3.10
N GLU A 31 17.55 2.04 2.76
CA GLU A 31 17.68 0.59 2.89
C GLU A 31 18.78 0.05 1.98
N LEU A 32 18.90 0.57 0.75
CA LEU A 32 20.00 0.22 -0.15
C LEU A 32 21.36 0.64 0.42
N ALA A 33 21.45 1.86 0.96
CA ALA A 33 22.69 2.32 1.60
C ALA A 33 23.10 1.39 2.78
N ALA A 34 22.12 0.92 3.57
CA ALA A 34 22.38 -0.03 4.65
C ALA A 34 22.86 -1.39 4.11
N LEU A 35 22.29 -1.89 3.02
CA LEU A 35 22.75 -3.13 2.37
C LEU A 35 24.18 -3.01 1.84
N VAL A 36 24.50 -1.90 1.17
CA VAL A 36 25.84 -1.61 0.67
C VAL A 36 26.89 -1.59 1.80
N ARG A 37 26.54 -1.02 2.98
CA ARG A 37 27.40 -1.06 4.17
C ARG A 37 27.61 -2.48 4.71
N GLN A 38 26.59 -3.33 4.65
CA GLN A 38 26.70 -4.74 5.05
C GLN A 38 27.71 -5.51 4.17
N GLU A 39 27.83 -5.14 2.90
CA GLU A 39 28.85 -5.67 1.98
C GLU A 39 30.25 -5.05 2.19
N GLY A 40 30.46 -4.33 3.30
CA GLY A 40 31.74 -3.75 3.67
C GLY A 40 32.12 -2.48 2.93
N ARG A 41 31.15 -1.79 2.32
CA ARG A 41 31.35 -0.53 1.59
C ARG A 41 30.57 0.61 2.27
N ASP A 42 31.28 1.69 2.58
CA ASP A 42 30.66 2.86 3.22
C ASP A 42 30.67 4.04 2.25
N PHE A 43 29.52 4.28 1.66
CA PHE A 43 29.27 5.45 0.79
C PHE A 43 28.32 6.41 1.49
N PRO A 44 28.46 7.73 1.24
CA PRO A 44 27.46 8.70 1.68
C PRO A 44 26.07 8.36 1.16
N ASP A 45 25.04 8.52 1.99
CA ASP A 45 23.65 8.22 1.62
C ASP A 45 23.20 8.98 0.38
N ASP A 46 23.65 10.23 0.22
CA ASP A 46 23.36 11.04 -0.97
C ASP A 46 23.97 10.43 -2.23
N PHE A 47 25.17 9.89 -2.16
CA PHE A 47 25.82 9.22 -3.30
C PHE A 47 25.07 7.95 -3.71
N VAL A 48 24.57 7.17 -2.75
CA VAL A 48 23.74 5.98 -3.05
C VAL A 48 22.43 6.41 -3.68
N ARG A 49 21.78 7.47 -3.18
CA ARG A 49 20.55 8.01 -3.75
C ARG A 49 20.75 8.51 -5.19
N GLU A 50 21.76 9.33 -5.43
CA GLU A 50 22.10 9.81 -6.78
C GLU A 50 22.38 8.65 -7.73
N THR A 51 23.04 7.61 -7.24
CA THR A 51 23.35 6.43 -8.04
C THR A 51 22.09 5.69 -8.45
N ILE A 52 21.14 5.46 -7.53
CA ILE A 52 19.90 4.75 -7.90
C ILE A 52 18.99 5.60 -8.79
N GLU A 53 18.99 6.94 -8.63
CA GLU A 53 18.30 7.86 -9.54
C GLU A 53 18.90 7.80 -10.95
N LEU A 54 20.23 7.69 -11.05
CA LEU A 54 20.93 7.48 -12.31
C LEU A 54 20.57 6.12 -12.95
N MET A 55 20.46 5.06 -12.13
CA MET A 55 19.97 3.76 -12.60
C MET A 55 18.54 3.83 -13.16
N CYS A 56 17.67 4.63 -12.53
CA CYS A 56 16.33 4.89 -13.08
C CYS A 56 16.39 5.59 -14.42
N HIS A 57 17.27 6.59 -14.58
CA HIS A 57 17.46 7.29 -15.84
C HIS A 57 17.90 6.37 -16.98
N TYR A 58 18.78 5.41 -16.69
CA TYR A 58 19.25 4.42 -17.68
C TYR A 58 18.36 3.17 -17.80
N GLY A 59 17.26 3.09 -17.05
CA GLY A 59 16.29 2.00 -17.14
C GLY A 59 16.70 0.71 -16.45
N PHE A 60 17.71 0.72 -15.56
CA PHE A 60 18.09 -0.42 -14.71
C PHE A 60 17.21 -0.53 -13.47
N ALA A 61 16.66 0.60 -13.01
CA ALA A 61 15.78 0.67 -11.87
C ALA A 61 14.46 1.37 -12.24
N GLN A 62 13.44 1.10 -11.46
CA GLN A 62 12.16 1.81 -11.48
C GLN A 62 11.86 2.35 -10.09
N ALA A 63 11.43 3.61 -10.02
CA ALA A 63 11.02 4.26 -8.79
C ALA A 63 9.50 4.19 -8.64
N ASN A 64 9.01 3.59 -7.56
CA ASN A 64 7.61 3.50 -7.23
C ASN A 64 7.31 4.35 -5.99
N ARG A 65 6.35 5.27 -6.12
CA ARG A 65 5.87 6.09 -5.00
C ARG A 65 4.58 5.48 -4.46
N PHE A 66 4.64 4.92 -3.28
CA PHE A 66 3.48 4.34 -2.60
C PHE A 66 2.70 5.40 -1.81
N ASN A 67 1.46 5.07 -1.41
CA ASN A 67 0.55 5.99 -0.72
C ASN A 67 1.08 6.55 0.62
N ASN A 68 2.08 5.92 1.23
CA ASN A 68 2.77 6.43 2.43
C ASN A 68 3.78 7.53 2.12
N GLY A 69 3.90 7.94 0.85
CA GLY A 69 4.83 8.97 0.38
C GLY A 69 6.29 8.49 0.22
N GLN A 70 6.61 7.24 0.60
CA GLN A 70 7.95 6.69 0.41
C GLN A 70 8.17 6.30 -1.05
N ILE A 71 9.37 6.64 -1.56
CA ILE A 71 9.86 6.16 -2.84
C ILE A 71 10.63 4.87 -2.56
N ARG A 72 10.24 3.79 -3.23
CA ARG A 72 10.96 2.53 -3.24
C ARG A 72 11.42 2.22 -4.65
N TYR A 73 12.57 1.64 -4.76
CA TYR A 73 13.22 1.29 -6.02
C TYR A 73 13.23 -0.22 -6.18
N GLU A 74 12.97 -0.67 -7.38
CA GLU A 74 13.09 -2.05 -7.81
C GLU A 74 13.92 -2.13 -9.07
N HIS A 75 14.64 -3.22 -9.30
CA HIS A 75 15.30 -3.44 -10.56
C HIS A 75 14.29 -3.88 -11.63
N ARG A 76 14.53 -3.46 -12.86
CA ARG A 76 13.63 -3.75 -13.95
C ARG A 76 13.89 -5.15 -14.47
N HIS A 77 12.99 -6.07 -14.21
CA HIS A 77 13.02 -7.39 -14.80
C HIS A 77 12.61 -7.29 -16.27
N LEU A 78 13.54 -7.63 -17.18
CA LEU A 78 13.21 -7.69 -18.61
C LEU A 78 12.31 -8.90 -18.86
N GLY A 79 11.07 -8.64 -19.26
CA GLY A 79 10.11 -9.68 -19.67
C GLY A 79 9.28 -10.31 -18.55
N GLN A 80 9.43 -9.89 -17.31
CA GLN A 80 8.55 -10.29 -16.20
C GLN A 80 7.80 -9.06 -15.69
N HIS A 81 6.48 -9.06 -15.90
CA HIS A 81 5.57 -8.10 -15.30
C HIS A 81 5.05 -8.67 -14.00
N HIS A 82 4.91 -7.84 -12.98
CA HIS A 82 4.28 -8.21 -11.73
C HIS A 82 3.49 -7.02 -11.16
N ASP A 83 2.43 -7.35 -10.47
CA ASP A 83 1.56 -6.44 -9.76
C ASP A 83 1.82 -6.52 -8.25
N HIS A 84 1.28 -5.58 -7.48
CA HIS A 84 1.64 -5.44 -6.08
C HIS A 84 0.44 -5.52 -5.13
N LEU A 85 0.57 -6.32 -4.07
CA LEU A 85 -0.27 -6.27 -2.88
C LEU A 85 0.49 -5.51 -1.78
N ILE A 86 -0.07 -4.39 -1.30
CA ILE A 86 0.61 -3.47 -0.39
C ILE A 86 -0.15 -3.37 0.93
N CYS A 87 0.52 -3.76 2.03
CA CYS A 87 -0.06 -3.61 3.35
C CYS A 87 0.08 -2.18 3.85
N THR A 88 -1.05 -1.49 4.06
CA THR A 88 -1.08 -0.11 4.56
C THR A 88 -0.68 0.01 6.05
N LYS A 89 -0.60 -1.12 6.79
CA LYS A 89 -0.22 -1.12 8.22
C LYS A 89 1.28 -1.30 8.43
N CYS A 90 1.91 -2.29 7.78
CA CYS A 90 3.33 -2.62 7.99
C CYS A 90 4.22 -2.34 6.77
N GLY A 91 3.64 -1.89 5.66
CA GLY A 91 4.39 -1.62 4.44
C GLY A 91 4.84 -2.88 3.68
N LYS A 92 4.43 -4.10 4.10
CA LYS A 92 4.77 -5.32 3.38
C LYS A 92 4.23 -5.24 1.96
N ILE A 93 5.09 -5.54 1.00
CA ILE A 93 4.77 -5.66 -0.42
C ILE A 93 4.87 -7.13 -0.80
N ILE A 94 3.92 -7.62 -1.57
CA ILE A 94 3.94 -8.95 -2.19
C ILE A 94 3.73 -8.72 -3.68
N GLU A 95 4.63 -9.26 -4.47
CA GLU A 95 4.53 -9.29 -5.93
C GLU A 95 3.70 -10.50 -6.33
N PHE A 96 2.89 -10.34 -7.36
CA PHE A 96 2.12 -11.43 -7.94
C PHE A 96 1.94 -11.22 -9.44
N GLU A 97 1.73 -12.29 -10.15
CA GLU A 97 1.32 -12.31 -11.56
C GLU A 97 0.11 -13.23 -11.68
N ASP A 98 -0.92 -12.76 -12.35
CA ASP A 98 -2.11 -13.58 -12.64
C ASP A 98 -2.50 -13.41 -14.11
N GLN A 99 -2.28 -14.47 -14.89
CA GLN A 99 -2.56 -14.46 -16.33
C GLN A 99 -4.04 -14.22 -16.68
N SER A 100 -4.97 -14.47 -15.74
CA SER A 100 -6.39 -14.21 -15.96
C SER A 100 -6.66 -12.71 -15.90
N ILE A 101 -6.02 -12.00 -14.96
CA ILE A 101 -6.07 -10.55 -14.84
C ILE A 101 -5.45 -9.91 -16.07
N GLU A 102 -4.27 -10.37 -16.50
CA GLU A 102 -3.60 -9.89 -17.69
C GLU A 102 -4.49 -9.97 -18.93
N ARG A 103 -5.08 -11.13 -19.15
CA ARG A 103 -6.01 -11.34 -20.28
C ARG A 103 -7.23 -10.44 -20.21
N LEU A 104 -7.80 -10.28 -19.01
CA LEU A 104 -8.97 -9.42 -18.81
C LEU A 104 -8.68 -7.96 -19.11
N GLN A 105 -7.53 -7.46 -18.70
CA GLN A 105 -7.09 -6.08 -18.98
C GLN A 105 -6.96 -5.84 -20.49
N VAL A 106 -6.34 -6.77 -21.23
CA VAL A 106 -6.22 -6.71 -22.70
C VAL A 106 -7.60 -6.70 -23.36
N GLN A 107 -8.52 -7.57 -22.90
CA GLN A 107 -9.89 -7.61 -23.43
C GLN A 107 -10.64 -6.30 -23.20
N ILE A 108 -10.56 -5.75 -21.99
CA ILE A 108 -11.20 -4.48 -21.66
C ILE A 108 -10.63 -3.36 -22.54
N ALA A 109 -9.32 -3.27 -22.68
CA ALA A 109 -8.70 -2.25 -23.52
C ALA A 109 -9.14 -2.36 -24.99
N ALA A 110 -9.19 -3.58 -25.52
CA ALA A 110 -9.64 -3.82 -26.90
C ALA A 110 -11.11 -3.41 -27.10
N MET A 111 -11.99 -3.64 -26.11
CA MET A 111 -13.39 -3.19 -26.17
C MET A 111 -13.52 -1.66 -26.29
N TYR A 112 -12.56 -0.92 -25.75
CA TYR A 112 -12.49 0.54 -25.83
C TYR A 112 -11.57 1.04 -26.95
N GLY A 113 -11.06 0.17 -27.81
CA GLY A 113 -10.19 0.52 -28.94
C GLY A 113 -8.77 0.91 -28.54
N PHE A 114 -8.30 0.45 -27.36
CA PHE A 114 -6.93 0.70 -26.88
C PHE A 114 -6.03 -0.50 -27.14
N HIS A 115 -4.80 -0.22 -27.56
CA HIS A 115 -3.68 -1.16 -27.54
C HIS A 115 -2.83 -0.87 -26.32
N ILE A 116 -2.80 -1.80 -25.33
CA ILE A 116 -2.04 -1.64 -24.09
C ILE A 116 -0.55 -1.72 -24.42
N LEU A 117 0.21 -0.70 -24.02
CA LEU A 117 1.67 -0.70 -24.04
C LEU A 117 2.27 -1.05 -22.68
N GLN A 118 1.58 -0.67 -21.61
CA GLN A 118 2.02 -0.85 -20.23
C GLN A 118 0.80 -0.74 -19.31
N HIS A 119 0.78 -1.49 -18.23
CA HIS A 119 -0.15 -1.27 -17.12
C HIS A 119 0.59 -1.33 -15.79
N LYS A 120 -0.08 -0.91 -14.73
CA LYS A 120 0.39 -1.01 -13.36
C LYS A 120 -0.82 -1.22 -12.47
N MET A 121 -0.81 -2.27 -11.66
CA MET A 121 -1.84 -2.52 -10.66
C MET A 121 -1.24 -2.60 -9.26
N GLU A 122 -1.86 -1.88 -8.33
CA GLU A 122 -1.51 -1.88 -6.93
C GLU A 122 -2.78 -2.11 -6.11
N LEU A 123 -2.79 -3.16 -5.30
CA LEU A 123 -3.88 -3.47 -4.38
C LEU A 123 -3.45 -3.12 -2.95
N TYR A 124 -4.14 -2.18 -2.35
CA TYR A 124 -3.87 -1.72 -1.00
C TYR A 124 -4.80 -2.39 -0.01
N GLY A 125 -4.23 -2.96 1.07
CA GLY A 125 -5.01 -3.68 2.06
C GLY A 125 -4.24 -3.86 3.39
N ILE A 126 -4.70 -4.80 4.21
CA ILE A 126 -4.03 -5.20 5.44
C ILE A 126 -3.62 -6.67 5.30
N CYS A 127 -2.32 -6.96 5.42
CA CYS A 127 -1.84 -8.33 5.29
C CYS A 127 -2.32 -9.23 6.43
N ARG A 128 -2.32 -10.55 6.20
CA ARG A 128 -2.78 -11.56 7.16
C ARG A 128 -2.14 -11.39 8.54
N GLY A 129 -0.82 -11.25 8.62
CA GLY A 129 -0.13 -11.08 9.89
C GLY A 129 -0.52 -9.82 10.66
N CYS A 130 -0.92 -8.75 9.94
CA CYS A 130 -1.45 -7.55 10.58
C CYS A 130 -2.92 -7.69 11.00
N LEU A 131 -3.71 -8.49 10.27
CA LEU A 131 -5.09 -8.82 10.63
C LEU A 131 -5.12 -9.72 11.88
N ASP A 132 -4.28 -10.75 11.93
CA ASP A 132 -4.23 -11.69 13.04
C ASP A 132 -3.80 -11.04 14.36
N GLN A 133 -3.03 -9.93 14.27
CA GLN A 133 -2.66 -9.11 15.44
C GLN A 133 -3.72 -8.07 15.83
N ARG A 134 -4.81 -7.97 15.11
CA ARG A 134 -5.87 -6.99 15.32
C ARG A 134 -6.98 -7.61 16.16
N ALA A 135 -7.49 -6.86 17.14
CA ALA A 135 -8.68 -7.28 17.84
C ALA A 135 -9.84 -7.47 16.83
N PRO A 136 -10.63 -8.55 16.96
CA PRO A 136 -11.75 -8.82 16.05
C PRO A 136 -12.81 -7.72 16.10
N VAL A 137 -12.90 -7.03 17.23
CA VAL A 137 -13.75 -5.85 17.41
C VAL A 137 -12.87 -4.70 17.89
N LEU A 138 -13.00 -3.56 17.24
CA LEU A 138 -12.24 -2.33 17.56
C LEU A 138 -13.18 -1.14 17.62
N SER A 139 -12.76 -0.07 18.26
CA SER A 139 -13.46 1.21 18.17
C SER A 139 -13.18 1.87 16.83
N LEU A 140 -14.16 2.58 16.29
CA LEU A 140 -14.11 3.17 14.94
C LEU A 140 -12.96 4.19 14.78
N ASP A 141 -12.52 4.85 15.86
CA ASP A 141 -11.37 5.75 15.86
C ASP A 141 -10.04 5.03 15.58
N MET A 142 -9.99 3.71 15.76
CA MET A 142 -8.84 2.87 15.43
C MET A 142 -8.88 2.29 14.01
N ALA A 143 -9.96 2.53 13.28
CA ALA A 143 -10.12 2.07 11.91
C ALA A 143 -9.28 2.91 10.94
N ARG A 144 -8.95 2.36 9.79
CA ARG A 144 -8.15 3.05 8.76
C ARG A 144 -9.02 3.48 7.59
N ALA A 145 -8.62 4.54 6.91
CA ALA A 145 -9.24 4.94 5.66
C ALA A 145 -9.24 3.77 4.65
N GLY A 146 -10.36 3.62 3.92
CA GLY A 146 -10.58 2.53 2.96
C GLY A 146 -11.12 1.23 3.59
N GLU A 147 -11.23 1.12 4.92
CA GLU A 147 -11.77 -0.09 5.54
C GLU A 147 -13.29 -0.14 5.45
N ARG A 148 -13.79 -1.32 5.07
CA ARG A 148 -15.21 -1.67 5.17
C ARG A 148 -15.45 -2.48 6.43
N LEU A 149 -16.35 -1.99 7.26
CA LEU A 149 -16.56 -2.46 8.62
C LEU A 149 -18.04 -2.62 8.88
N LYS A 150 -18.40 -3.57 9.76
CA LYS A 150 -19.76 -3.73 10.28
C LYS A 150 -19.83 -3.15 11.69
N ILE A 151 -20.84 -2.34 11.98
CA ILE A 151 -21.11 -1.86 13.33
C ILE A 151 -21.65 -3.02 14.16
N VAL A 152 -20.95 -3.36 15.24
CA VAL A 152 -21.33 -4.49 16.12
C VAL A 152 -21.92 -4.04 17.42
N ALA A 153 -21.54 -2.84 17.92
CA ALA A 153 -22.09 -2.30 19.15
C ALA A 153 -21.89 -0.79 19.29
N PHE A 154 -22.70 -0.16 20.10
CA PHE A 154 -22.47 1.20 20.60
C PHE A 154 -22.13 1.17 22.09
N ALA A 155 -20.99 1.75 22.45
CA ALA A 155 -20.57 1.96 23.82
C ALA A 155 -21.10 3.28 24.39
N GLY A 156 -21.01 3.42 25.70
CA GLY A 156 -21.41 4.62 26.43
C GLY A 156 -22.87 4.64 26.85
N GLY A 157 -23.29 5.75 27.50
CA GLY A 157 -24.61 5.91 28.06
C GLY A 157 -25.71 6.15 26.99
N THR A 158 -26.97 6.11 27.43
CA THR A 158 -28.16 6.23 26.59
C THR A 158 -28.13 7.44 25.65
N GLN A 159 -27.66 8.59 26.10
CA GLN A 159 -27.56 9.80 25.29
C GLN A 159 -26.62 9.63 24.07
N SER A 160 -25.48 8.95 24.27
CA SER A 160 -24.54 8.71 23.17
C SER A 160 -25.15 7.76 22.12
N LYS A 161 -25.84 6.72 22.59
CA LYS A 161 -26.53 5.76 21.73
C LYS A 161 -27.63 6.43 20.93
N LEU A 162 -28.48 7.22 21.58
CA LEU A 162 -29.56 7.98 20.92
C LEU A 162 -29.00 8.96 19.89
N ARG A 163 -27.88 9.63 20.19
CA ARG A 163 -27.24 10.55 19.24
C ARG A 163 -26.71 9.82 18.01
N LEU A 164 -26.08 8.66 18.18
CA LEU A 164 -25.61 7.85 17.04
C LEU A 164 -26.79 7.36 16.19
N MET A 165 -27.85 6.90 16.85
CA MET A 165 -29.06 6.44 16.16
C MET A 165 -29.78 7.60 15.44
N SER A 166 -29.83 8.80 16.02
CA SER A 166 -30.41 9.99 15.34
C SER A 166 -29.61 10.44 14.13
N MET A 167 -28.32 10.09 14.05
CA MET A 167 -27.48 10.27 12.88
C MET A 167 -27.69 9.18 11.81
N GLY A 168 -28.60 8.23 12.05
CA GLY A 168 -28.93 7.14 11.12
C GLY A 168 -28.09 5.88 11.30
N LEU A 169 -27.18 5.83 12.30
CA LEU A 169 -26.35 4.66 12.53
C LEU A 169 -27.08 3.58 13.32
N ARG A 170 -26.94 2.32 12.91
CA ARG A 170 -27.52 1.15 13.55
C ARG A 170 -26.49 0.05 13.73
N VAL A 171 -26.67 -0.79 14.74
CA VAL A 171 -25.93 -2.03 14.85
C VAL A 171 -26.29 -2.93 13.67
N GLY A 172 -25.30 -3.47 13.01
CA GLY A 172 -25.46 -4.25 11.79
C GLY A 172 -25.15 -3.50 10.50
N ASP A 173 -25.10 -2.16 10.53
CA ASP A 173 -24.79 -1.36 9.35
C ASP A 173 -23.36 -1.65 8.87
N GLN A 174 -23.22 -1.66 7.54
CA GLN A 174 -21.91 -1.71 6.88
C GLN A 174 -21.50 -0.28 6.52
N ILE A 175 -20.33 0.09 6.93
CA ILE A 175 -19.76 1.42 6.73
C ILE A 175 -18.40 1.32 6.04
N GLU A 176 -18.04 2.35 5.29
CA GLU A 176 -16.69 2.52 4.77
C GLU A 176 -16.03 3.73 5.43
N VAL A 177 -14.81 3.59 5.91
CA VAL A 177 -14.05 4.69 6.49
C VAL A 177 -13.41 5.49 5.36
N ILE A 178 -13.88 6.70 5.13
CA ILE A 178 -13.35 7.58 4.08
C ILE A 178 -12.06 8.25 4.55
N THR A 179 -12.09 8.83 5.75
CA THR A 179 -10.89 9.43 6.37
C THR A 179 -10.92 9.19 7.87
N ASN A 180 -9.73 9.04 8.45
CA ASN A 180 -9.53 9.04 9.89
C ASN A 180 -8.26 9.83 10.20
N ILE A 181 -8.43 11.08 10.60
CA ILE A 181 -7.34 11.97 10.96
C ILE A 181 -7.12 11.85 12.48
N LEU A 182 -5.96 11.33 12.85
CA LEU A 182 -5.55 11.27 14.27
C LEU A 182 -5.68 12.67 14.89
N GLN A 183 -6.45 12.79 15.96
CA GLN A 183 -6.85 14.05 16.65
C GLN A 183 -7.89 14.93 15.91
N GLY A 184 -8.48 14.45 14.82
CA GLY A 184 -9.48 15.21 14.06
C GLY A 184 -10.86 14.53 14.07
N GLN A 185 -11.37 14.28 12.90
CA GLN A 185 -12.68 13.69 12.66
C GLN A 185 -12.54 12.39 11.88
N VAL A 186 -13.47 11.48 12.10
CA VAL A 186 -13.64 10.28 11.30
C VAL A 186 -14.79 10.53 10.34
N VAL A 187 -14.53 10.39 9.05
CA VAL A 187 -15.57 10.46 8.02
C VAL A 187 -15.86 9.04 7.56
N ILE A 188 -17.13 8.66 7.63
CA ILE A 188 -17.60 7.37 7.16
C ILE A 188 -18.65 7.55 6.07
N ALA A 189 -18.72 6.60 5.16
CA ALA A 189 -19.82 6.43 4.24
C ALA A 189 -20.76 5.35 4.79
N LEU A 190 -22.06 5.62 4.76
CA LEU A 190 -23.14 4.71 5.03
C LEU A 190 -24.15 4.86 3.88
N ASP A 191 -24.32 3.83 3.09
CA ASP A 191 -25.12 3.85 1.87
C ASP A 191 -24.71 5.03 0.94
N PHE A 192 -25.63 5.97 0.69
CA PHE A 192 -25.40 7.17 -0.14
C PHE A 192 -25.01 8.41 0.68
N SER A 193 -24.82 8.26 2.00
CA SER A 193 -24.57 9.37 2.92
C SER A 193 -23.14 9.36 3.44
N ARG A 194 -22.63 10.54 3.75
CA ARG A 194 -21.35 10.70 4.48
C ARG A 194 -21.61 11.31 5.82
N LEU A 195 -21.07 10.69 6.86
CA LEU A 195 -21.20 11.15 8.24
C LEU A 195 -19.84 11.56 8.77
N VAL A 196 -19.79 12.73 9.40
CA VAL A 196 -18.59 13.24 10.06
C VAL A 196 -18.75 13.05 11.56
N LEU A 197 -17.85 12.28 12.15
CA LEU A 197 -17.88 11.91 13.56
C LEU A 197 -16.66 12.51 14.27
N GLY A 198 -16.88 13.23 15.34
CA GLY A 198 -15.79 13.59 16.25
C GLY A 198 -15.22 12.34 16.93
N GLN A 199 -13.93 12.37 17.30
CA GLN A 199 -13.22 11.25 17.93
C GLN A 199 -13.98 10.66 19.14
N GLY A 200 -14.58 11.54 19.96
CA GLY A 200 -15.36 11.09 21.15
C GLY A 200 -16.59 10.24 20.82
N LEU A 201 -17.22 10.44 19.64
CA LEU A 201 -18.30 9.56 19.17
C LEU A 201 -17.75 8.33 18.46
N ALA A 202 -16.70 8.48 17.66
CA ALA A 202 -16.06 7.37 16.96
C ALA A 202 -15.56 6.29 17.92
N ARG A 203 -14.99 6.66 19.08
CA ARG A 203 -14.59 5.74 20.15
C ARG A 203 -15.74 4.91 20.72
N LYS A 204 -16.97 5.38 20.57
CA LYS A 204 -18.16 4.69 21.10
C LYS A 204 -18.81 3.76 20.10
N ILE A 205 -18.33 3.71 18.87
CA ILE A 205 -18.80 2.79 17.83
C ILE A 205 -17.82 1.64 17.75
N HIS A 206 -18.28 0.45 18.08
CA HIS A 206 -17.50 -0.78 17.95
C HIS A 206 -17.80 -1.42 16.60
N VAL A 207 -16.77 -1.77 15.88
CA VAL A 207 -16.84 -2.29 14.52
C VAL A 207 -16.01 -3.56 14.37
N SER A 208 -16.41 -4.42 13.45
CA SER A 208 -15.62 -5.57 13.01
C SER A 208 -15.32 -5.45 11.51
N PRO A 209 -14.15 -5.92 11.05
CA PRO A 209 -13.86 -6.03 9.62
C PRO A 209 -14.90 -6.92 8.95
N ILE A 210 -15.32 -6.51 7.73
CA ILE A 210 -16.09 -7.39 6.87
C ILE A 210 -15.06 -8.26 6.17
N THR A 211 -14.97 -9.52 6.58
CA THR A 211 -14.20 -10.54 5.85
C THR A 211 -15.02 -10.92 4.62
N VAL A 212 -14.47 -10.73 3.44
CA VAL A 212 -14.95 -11.44 2.26
C VAL A 212 -14.41 -12.85 2.42
N ASP A 213 -15.30 -13.80 2.73
CA ASP A 213 -14.97 -15.23 2.68
C ASP A 213 -14.69 -15.61 1.22
N THR A 214 -13.50 -15.33 0.77
CA THR A 214 -12.94 -15.95 -0.43
C THR A 214 -12.31 -17.25 0.02
N GLU A 215 -13.05 -18.36 -0.06
CA GLU A 215 -12.40 -19.65 -0.12
C GLU A 215 -11.40 -19.61 -1.28
N PRO A 216 -10.13 -19.94 -1.04
CA PRO A 216 -9.20 -20.12 -2.16
C PRO A 216 -9.77 -21.25 -3.02
N SER A 217 -10.23 -20.92 -4.21
CA SER A 217 -10.52 -21.92 -5.21
C SER A 217 -9.24 -22.73 -5.42
N ALA A 218 -9.23 -23.96 -4.91
CA ALA A 218 -8.20 -24.93 -5.21
C ALA A 218 -8.21 -25.16 -6.73
N GLY A 219 -7.14 -24.74 -7.38
CA GLY A 219 -6.85 -24.93 -8.79
C GLY A 219 -5.38 -25.22 -8.95
#